data_8f820495b968c395bd054c45fbb3a912
#
_entry.id   8f820495b968c395bd054c45fbb3a912
#
_cell.length_a   1.000
_cell.length_b   1.000
_cell.length_c   1.000
_cell.angle_alpha   90.00
_cell.angle_beta   90.00
_cell.angle_gamma   90.00
#
_symmetry.space_group_name_H-M   'P 1'
#
loop_
_entity.id
_entity.type
_entity.pdbx_description
1 polymer ?
#
loop_
_entity_poly.entity_id
_entity_poly.type
_entity_poly.pdbx_seq_one_letter_code
_entity_poly.pdbx_strand_id
1 'polypeptide(L)'
;MNKPRPVAVTKVIASALLGGLLAVLHAGPTLADGEFAPSSVAKGVLLVASPSLADPNFRQSVLLILEHGPEGTLGLILNRSTNVLLSDALPDLTVLKGTSYRLFAGGPVEPTRLLLLSRLKEPSADVRSVFDGVYVGGTPDVLERIITQAKPTEAFRAFAGYAGWAPGQLAYEMLEGSWAVLPPDSFNIFDKDPATLWPDSISRLQAPRVISN
;
A
#
# COMPACT_ATOMS: atom_id res chain seq x y z
N MET A 1 2.97 -3.98 47.31
CA MET A 1 3.73 -3.55 46.11
C MET A 1 3.78 -4.71 45.15
N ASN A 2 2.89 -4.70 44.17
CA ASN A 2 2.71 -5.80 43.23
C ASN A 2 3.30 -5.38 41.88
N LYS A 3 4.40 -6.07 41.45
CA LYS A 3 5.03 -5.85 40.14
C LYS A 3 4.19 -6.49 39.06
N PRO A 4 3.90 -5.81 37.94
CA PRO A 4 3.24 -6.44 36.81
C PRO A 4 4.23 -7.38 36.08
N ARG A 5 3.73 -8.56 35.72
CA ARG A 5 4.42 -9.59 34.92
C ARG A 5 4.46 -9.14 33.44
N PRO A 6 5.53 -9.45 32.69
CA PRO A 6 5.60 -9.15 31.28
C PRO A 6 4.63 -10.05 30.49
N VAL A 7 3.89 -9.44 29.57
CA VAL A 7 3.02 -10.13 28.61
C VAL A 7 3.90 -10.79 27.56
N ALA A 8 3.79 -12.11 27.47
CA ALA A 8 4.48 -12.90 26.45
C ALA A 8 3.92 -12.58 25.06
N VAL A 9 4.78 -12.16 24.14
CA VAL A 9 4.47 -12.01 22.73
C VAL A 9 4.40 -13.39 22.11
N THR A 10 3.19 -13.89 21.89
CA THR A 10 2.96 -15.14 21.15
C THR A 10 3.26 -14.91 19.68
N LYS A 11 4.33 -15.54 19.18
CA LYS A 11 4.63 -15.62 17.74
C LYS A 11 3.55 -16.46 17.07
N VAL A 12 2.71 -15.83 16.26
CA VAL A 12 1.81 -16.55 15.34
C VAL A 12 2.65 -16.99 14.15
N ILE A 13 3.03 -18.26 14.14
CA ILE A 13 3.64 -18.92 12.97
C ILE A 13 2.48 -19.33 12.07
N ALA A 14 2.30 -18.67 10.94
CA ALA A 14 1.40 -19.10 9.89
C ALA A 14 2.01 -20.34 9.20
N SER A 15 1.49 -21.53 9.51
CA SER A 15 1.84 -22.77 8.81
C SER A 15 1.17 -22.77 7.43
N ALA A 16 1.97 -22.62 6.38
CA ALA A 16 1.56 -22.91 5.01
C ALA A 16 1.52 -24.44 4.84
N LEU A 17 0.33 -25.00 4.68
CA LEU A 17 0.13 -26.40 4.28
C LEU A 17 0.51 -26.61 2.82
N LEU A 18 1.50 -27.43 2.59
CA LEU A 18 1.95 -27.93 1.31
C LEU A 18 0.92 -28.96 0.79
N GLY A 19 0.01 -28.53 -0.06
CA GLY A 19 -0.93 -29.41 -0.78
C GLY A 19 -0.51 -29.53 -2.23
N GLY A 20 0.10 -30.65 -2.60
CA GLY A 20 0.39 -30.97 -3.99
C GLY A 20 -0.90 -31.20 -4.78
N LEU A 21 -1.08 -30.50 -5.89
CA LEU A 21 -2.13 -30.76 -6.86
C LEU A 21 -1.57 -30.79 -8.29
N LEU A 22 -1.93 -31.85 -8.97
CA LEU A 22 -1.61 -32.16 -10.37
C LEU A 22 -1.98 -31.00 -11.29
N ALA A 23 -1.02 -30.54 -12.10
CA ALA A 23 -1.20 -29.51 -13.10
C ALA A 23 -2.02 -30.04 -14.29
N VAL A 24 -3.18 -29.47 -14.51
CA VAL A 24 -3.87 -29.50 -15.81
C VAL A 24 -3.43 -28.27 -16.57
N LEU A 25 -2.64 -28.48 -17.63
CA LEU A 25 -2.23 -27.42 -18.56
C LEU A 25 -3.48 -26.85 -19.25
N HIS A 26 -3.93 -25.68 -18.81
CA HIS A 26 -4.74 -24.81 -19.68
C HIS A 26 -3.79 -23.72 -20.18
N ALA A 27 -3.51 -23.73 -21.48
CA ALA A 27 -2.82 -22.63 -22.14
C ALA A 27 -3.75 -21.40 -22.15
N GLY A 28 -3.67 -20.60 -21.10
CA GLY A 28 -4.15 -19.22 -21.09
C GLY A 28 -3.14 -18.34 -21.84
N PRO A 29 -3.51 -17.10 -22.23
CA PRO A 29 -2.58 -16.20 -22.89
C PRO A 29 -1.34 -16.04 -22.01
N THR A 30 -0.18 -16.44 -22.51
CA THR A 30 1.12 -16.22 -21.91
C THR A 30 1.34 -14.71 -21.83
N LEU A 31 1.23 -14.14 -20.64
CA LEU A 31 1.80 -12.82 -20.35
C LEU A 31 3.29 -12.92 -20.68
N ALA A 32 3.80 -11.96 -21.45
CA ALA A 32 5.20 -11.97 -21.87
C ALA A 32 6.12 -12.06 -20.66
N ASP A 33 7.12 -12.94 -20.73
CA ASP A 33 8.06 -13.36 -19.68
C ASP A 33 8.96 -12.22 -19.09
N GLY A 34 8.50 -10.98 -19.01
CA GLY A 34 9.30 -9.83 -18.56
C GLY A 34 8.64 -8.87 -17.59
N GLU A 35 7.30 -8.90 -17.47
CA GLU A 35 6.58 -7.86 -16.72
C GLU A 35 6.59 -8.09 -15.21
N PHE A 36 6.60 -9.36 -14.78
CA PHE A 36 6.71 -9.80 -13.39
C PHE A 36 8.10 -10.40 -13.08
N ALA A 37 9.11 -10.05 -13.89
CA ALA A 37 10.50 -10.41 -13.60
C ALA A 37 11.00 -9.66 -12.36
N PRO A 38 11.97 -10.23 -11.59
CA PRO A 38 12.52 -9.59 -10.41
C PRO A 38 13.13 -8.23 -10.76
N SER A 39 12.38 -7.16 -10.51
CA SER A 39 12.88 -5.81 -10.55
C SER A 39 13.20 -5.37 -9.11
N SER A 40 14.14 -4.45 -8.94
CA SER A 40 14.55 -4.00 -7.62
C SER A 40 13.39 -3.34 -6.88
N VAL A 41 12.93 -3.95 -5.80
CA VAL A 41 12.03 -3.32 -4.85
C VAL A 41 12.82 -2.27 -4.08
N ALA A 42 12.23 -1.10 -3.91
CA ALA A 42 12.79 -0.04 -3.11
C ALA A 42 11.65 0.76 -2.44
N LYS A 43 11.99 1.57 -1.45
CA LYS A 43 11.08 2.55 -0.90
C LYS A 43 10.58 3.47 -2.01
N GLY A 44 9.28 3.78 -2.00
CA GLY A 44 8.63 4.68 -2.93
C GLY A 44 8.11 4.02 -4.21
N VAL A 45 8.45 2.77 -4.54
CA VAL A 45 7.90 2.08 -5.71
C VAL A 45 6.48 1.58 -5.46
N LEU A 46 5.75 1.32 -6.54
CA LEU A 46 4.46 0.63 -6.49
C LEU A 46 4.67 -0.86 -6.77
N LEU A 47 4.04 -1.71 -5.95
CA LEU A 47 3.85 -3.13 -6.24
C LEU A 47 2.45 -3.34 -6.80
N VAL A 48 2.37 -3.99 -7.94
CA VAL A 48 1.12 -4.35 -8.61
C VAL A 48 0.91 -5.85 -8.50
N ALA A 49 -0.20 -6.27 -7.89
CA ALA A 49 -0.53 -7.67 -7.75
C ALA A 49 -0.74 -8.32 -9.12
N SER A 50 -0.11 -9.49 -9.33
CA SER A 50 -0.34 -10.32 -10.52
C SER A 50 -1.81 -10.70 -10.64
N PRO A 51 -2.38 -10.79 -11.85
CA PRO A 51 -3.73 -11.31 -12.07
C PRO A 51 -3.95 -12.72 -11.50
N SER A 52 -2.89 -13.51 -11.38
CA SER A 52 -2.91 -14.87 -10.82
C SER A 52 -2.83 -14.90 -9.29
N LEU A 53 -2.54 -13.77 -8.63
CA LEU A 53 -2.45 -13.74 -7.17
C LEU A 53 -3.82 -13.94 -6.52
N ALA A 54 -4.00 -15.10 -5.89
CA ALA A 54 -5.28 -15.52 -5.33
C ALA A 54 -5.51 -15.08 -3.87
N ASP A 55 -4.46 -14.62 -3.16
CA ASP A 55 -4.56 -14.20 -1.76
C ASP A 55 -5.64 -13.11 -1.60
N PRO A 56 -6.70 -13.35 -0.79
CA PRO A 56 -7.80 -12.40 -0.63
C PRO A 56 -7.35 -11.06 -0.05
N ASN A 57 -6.24 -11.02 0.69
CA ASN A 57 -5.69 -9.79 1.22
C ASN A 57 -5.00 -8.93 0.15
N PHE A 58 -4.53 -9.54 -0.95
CA PHE A 58 -3.67 -8.84 -1.91
C PHE A 58 -4.11 -8.93 -3.37
N ARG A 59 -5.05 -9.82 -3.70
CA ARG A 59 -5.56 -9.90 -5.10
C ARG A 59 -6.03 -8.54 -5.60
N GLN A 60 -5.68 -8.20 -6.84
CA GLN A 60 -6.07 -6.96 -7.50
C GLN A 60 -5.70 -5.70 -6.69
N SER A 61 -4.58 -5.72 -5.98
CA SER A 61 -4.09 -4.59 -5.22
C SER A 61 -2.92 -3.87 -5.89
N VAL A 62 -2.80 -2.60 -5.58
CA VAL A 62 -1.61 -1.78 -5.83
C VAL A 62 -1.14 -1.25 -4.49
N LEU A 63 0.13 -1.50 -4.17
CA LEU A 63 0.72 -1.07 -2.91
C LEU A 63 1.84 -0.07 -3.14
N LEU A 64 1.95 0.90 -2.26
CA LEU A 64 3.10 1.79 -2.16
C LEU A 64 4.05 1.26 -1.09
N ILE A 65 5.31 1.05 -1.44
CA ILE A 65 6.34 0.65 -0.48
C ILE A 65 6.80 1.86 0.32
N LEU A 66 6.56 1.82 1.63
CA LEU A 66 6.94 2.86 2.57
C LEU A 66 8.34 2.64 3.15
N GLU A 67 8.71 1.38 3.39
CA GLU A 67 10.01 0.97 3.93
C GLU A 67 10.42 -0.35 3.30
N HIS A 68 11.69 -0.49 2.95
CA HIS A 68 12.28 -1.73 2.44
C HIS A 68 13.73 -1.84 2.90
N GLY A 69 14.10 -2.98 3.46
CA GLY A 69 15.44 -3.21 3.97
C GLY A 69 15.63 -4.60 4.57
N PRO A 70 16.76 -4.83 5.24
CA PRO A 70 17.10 -6.13 5.81
C PRO A 70 16.13 -6.61 6.89
N GLU A 71 15.45 -5.69 7.58
CA GLU A 71 14.47 -6.01 8.62
C GLU A 71 13.08 -6.37 8.07
N GLY A 72 12.87 -6.24 6.75
CA GLY A 72 11.62 -6.53 6.07
C GLY A 72 11.12 -5.38 5.21
N THR A 73 9.84 -5.45 4.85
CA THR A 73 9.18 -4.46 3.99
C THR A 73 7.83 -4.06 4.57
N LEU A 74 7.51 -2.78 4.46
CA LEU A 74 6.24 -2.21 4.84
C LEU A 74 5.64 -1.44 3.66
N GLY A 75 4.34 -1.66 3.40
CA GLY A 75 3.61 -0.99 2.32
C GLY A 75 2.16 -0.68 2.67
N LEU A 76 1.51 0.14 1.85
CA LEU A 76 0.09 0.48 1.95
C LEU A 76 -0.66 0.06 0.70
N ILE A 77 -1.76 -0.67 0.86
CA ILE A 77 -2.70 -0.93 -0.24
C ILE A 77 -3.43 0.37 -0.57
N LEU A 78 -3.24 0.88 -1.77
CA LEU A 78 -3.73 2.19 -2.18
C LEU A 78 -5.18 2.18 -2.68
N ASN A 79 -5.66 1.04 -3.17
CA ASN A 79 -6.91 0.94 -3.92
C ASN A 79 -8.06 0.24 -3.19
N ARG A 80 -8.00 0.15 -1.85
CA ARG A 80 -9.07 -0.41 -1.02
C ARG A 80 -9.74 0.66 -0.18
N SER A 81 -10.63 1.45 -0.76
CA SER A 81 -11.49 2.35 0.02
C SER A 81 -12.51 1.53 0.83
N THR A 82 -12.84 2.02 2.03
CA THR A 82 -13.88 1.44 2.89
C THR A 82 -15.11 2.32 2.93
N ASN A 83 -16.18 1.84 3.57
CA ASN A 83 -17.36 2.66 3.85
C ASN A 83 -17.26 3.45 5.16
N VAL A 84 -16.17 3.32 5.90
CA VAL A 84 -15.94 4.04 7.15
C VAL A 84 -15.55 5.48 6.85
N LEU A 85 -16.27 6.43 7.42
CA LEU A 85 -15.90 7.84 7.35
C LEU A 85 -14.71 8.11 8.27
N LEU A 86 -13.84 8.99 7.83
CA LEU A 86 -12.68 9.38 8.65
C LEU A 86 -13.12 10.12 9.93
N SER A 87 -14.25 10.82 9.88
CA SER A 87 -14.88 11.42 11.07
C SER A 87 -15.30 10.41 12.14
N ASP A 88 -15.66 9.18 11.73
CA ASP A 88 -16.02 8.11 12.66
C ASP A 88 -14.79 7.49 13.30
N ALA A 89 -13.69 7.43 12.55
CA ALA A 89 -12.40 6.91 13.03
C ALA A 89 -11.65 7.91 13.92
N LEU A 90 -11.88 9.22 13.74
CA LEU A 90 -11.24 10.33 14.46
C LEU A 90 -12.29 11.34 14.96
N PRO A 91 -13.16 10.94 15.89
CA PRO A 91 -14.31 11.77 16.32
C PRO A 91 -13.92 13.07 17.02
N ASP A 92 -12.72 13.13 17.60
CA ASP A 92 -12.17 14.30 18.27
C ASP A 92 -11.72 15.40 17.29
N LEU A 93 -11.47 15.05 16.02
CA LEU A 93 -11.11 16.00 14.97
C LEU A 93 -12.37 16.67 14.39
N THR A 94 -12.75 17.80 14.98
CA THR A 94 -13.99 18.51 14.60
C THR A 94 -14.01 18.99 13.16
N VAL A 95 -12.85 19.25 12.57
CA VAL A 95 -12.69 19.64 11.16
C VAL A 95 -13.20 18.58 10.18
N LEU A 96 -13.29 17.31 10.61
CA LEU A 96 -13.80 16.21 9.80
C LEU A 96 -15.33 16.12 9.78
N LYS A 97 -16.03 16.82 10.67
CA LYS A 97 -17.50 16.77 10.76
C LYS A 97 -18.14 17.27 9.46
N GLY A 98 -19.02 16.44 8.90
CA GLY A 98 -19.73 16.77 7.66
C GLY A 98 -18.88 16.59 6.38
N THR A 99 -17.63 16.11 6.49
CA THR A 99 -16.82 15.76 5.34
C THR A 99 -17.14 14.34 4.86
N SER A 100 -16.79 14.04 3.60
CA SER A 100 -16.97 12.72 2.98
C SER A 100 -15.66 11.92 2.87
N TYR A 101 -14.60 12.31 3.58
CA TYR A 101 -13.35 11.57 3.59
C TYR A 101 -13.54 10.17 4.14
N ARG A 102 -13.02 9.17 3.41
CA ARG A 102 -13.13 7.76 3.77
C ARG A 102 -11.79 7.21 4.21
N LEU A 103 -11.86 6.24 5.11
CA LEU A 103 -10.73 5.43 5.51
C LEU A 103 -10.44 4.37 4.44
N PHE A 104 -9.17 4.10 4.17
CA PHE A 104 -8.71 3.02 3.30
C PHE A 104 -8.20 1.85 4.13
N ALA A 105 -8.38 0.62 3.66
CA ALA A 105 -7.73 -0.56 4.24
C ALA A 105 -6.30 -0.65 3.69
N GLY A 106 -5.31 -0.27 4.49
CA GLY A 106 -3.91 -0.24 4.10
C GLY A 106 -3.22 -1.61 4.09
N GLY A 107 -3.81 -2.61 4.76
CA GLY A 107 -3.33 -3.98 4.80
C GLY A 107 -3.78 -4.74 6.05
N PRO A 108 -3.41 -6.03 6.17
CA PRO A 108 -3.91 -6.90 7.23
C PRO A 108 -3.19 -6.74 8.58
N VAL A 109 -2.05 -6.04 8.61
CA VAL A 109 -1.24 -5.90 9.83
C VAL A 109 -1.71 -4.67 10.61
N GLU A 110 -1.88 -4.81 11.93
CA GLU A 110 -2.34 -3.75 12.85
C GLU A 110 -3.56 -2.96 12.31
N PRO A 111 -4.71 -3.58 12.07
CA PRO A 111 -5.84 -2.97 11.36
C PRO A 111 -6.47 -1.77 12.08
N THR A 112 -6.11 -1.52 13.34
CA THR A 112 -6.52 -0.35 14.12
C THR A 112 -5.52 0.80 14.08
N ARG A 113 -4.32 0.57 13.53
CA ARG A 113 -3.31 1.60 13.39
C ARG A 113 -3.64 2.50 12.20
N LEU A 114 -3.77 3.80 12.48
CA LEU A 114 -4.00 4.78 11.44
C LEU A 114 -2.67 5.31 10.89
N LEU A 115 -2.60 5.40 9.56
CA LEU A 115 -1.48 5.97 8.82
C LEU A 115 -2.01 7.03 7.86
N LEU A 116 -1.40 8.20 7.86
CA LEU A 116 -1.71 9.27 6.92
C LEU A 116 -0.66 9.29 5.82
N LEU A 117 -1.08 9.18 4.56
CA LEU A 117 -0.27 9.44 3.38
C LEU A 117 -0.70 10.78 2.81
N SER A 118 0.25 11.67 2.56
CA SER A 118 -0.04 13.03 2.11
C SER A 118 0.90 13.48 0.99
N ARG A 119 0.36 14.27 0.07
CA ARG A 119 1.12 15.06 -0.89
C ARG A 119 1.20 16.48 -0.35
N LEU A 120 2.40 16.93 -0.01
CA LEU A 120 2.64 18.23 0.62
C LEU A 120 3.70 19.01 -0.16
N LYS A 121 3.49 20.32 -0.29
CA LYS A 121 4.48 21.22 -0.83
C LYS A 121 5.52 21.61 0.24
N GLU A 122 5.07 21.76 1.47
CA GLU A 122 5.89 22.14 2.62
C GLU A 122 5.67 21.11 3.73
N PRO A 123 6.55 20.09 3.86
CA PRO A 123 6.39 19.07 4.91
C PRO A 123 6.75 19.62 6.28
N SER A 124 6.06 19.15 7.30
CA SER A 124 6.42 19.34 8.72
C SER A 124 7.45 18.29 9.16
N ALA A 125 8.09 18.52 10.31
CA ALA A 125 9.14 17.62 10.81
C ALA A 125 8.63 16.23 11.24
N ASP A 126 7.35 16.06 11.46
CA ASP A 126 6.69 14.84 11.92
C ASP A 126 6.21 13.92 10.79
N VAL A 127 6.44 14.30 9.53
CA VAL A 127 6.20 13.43 8.37
C VAL A 127 7.51 12.88 7.80
N ARG A 128 7.47 11.65 7.30
CA ARG A 128 8.62 11.00 6.65
C ARG A 128 8.40 10.96 5.15
N SER A 129 9.39 11.41 4.39
CA SER A 129 9.35 11.33 2.93
C SER A 129 9.25 9.87 2.46
N VAL A 130 8.42 9.61 1.46
CA VAL A 130 8.33 8.31 0.77
C VAL A 130 8.97 8.42 -0.61
N PHE A 131 8.54 9.38 -1.41
CA PHE A 131 9.15 9.83 -2.67
C PHE A 131 8.76 11.29 -2.89
N ASP A 132 9.18 11.91 -3.99
CA ASP A 132 9.04 13.34 -4.24
C ASP A 132 7.64 13.91 -3.96
N GLY A 133 7.57 14.77 -2.95
CA GLY A 133 6.34 15.44 -2.52
C GLY A 133 5.33 14.54 -1.79
N VAL A 134 5.63 13.24 -1.60
CA VAL A 134 4.76 12.30 -0.89
C VAL A 134 5.38 11.87 0.44
N TYR A 135 4.58 11.94 1.49
CA TYR A 135 5.00 11.74 2.88
C TYR A 135 4.04 10.80 3.61
N VAL A 136 4.56 10.07 4.58
CA VAL A 136 3.79 9.23 5.51
C VAL A 136 3.98 9.71 6.94
N GLY A 137 2.92 9.63 7.75
CA GLY A 137 2.91 10.12 9.12
C GLY A 137 2.24 11.49 9.22
N GLY A 138 2.47 12.14 10.34
CA GLY A 138 1.89 13.43 10.66
C GLY A 138 0.96 13.37 11.87
N THR A 139 0.79 14.53 12.49
CA THR A 139 -0.10 14.75 13.62
C THR A 139 -1.50 15.11 13.13
N PRO A 140 -2.51 15.12 14.02
CA PRO A 140 -3.82 15.68 13.73
C PRO A 140 -3.77 17.11 13.15
N ASP A 141 -2.80 17.93 13.57
CA ASP A 141 -2.61 19.30 13.09
C ASP A 141 -2.25 19.35 11.60
N VAL A 142 -1.48 18.39 11.09
CA VAL A 142 -1.17 18.29 9.66
C VAL A 142 -2.45 18.04 8.86
N LEU A 143 -3.29 17.13 9.35
CA LEU A 143 -4.57 16.82 8.71
C LEU A 143 -5.51 18.02 8.75
N GLU A 144 -5.63 18.68 9.91
CA GLU A 144 -6.44 19.88 10.07
C GLU A 144 -5.98 21.01 9.13
N ARG A 145 -4.67 21.23 9.02
CA ARG A 145 -4.10 22.21 8.09
C ARG A 145 -4.44 21.90 6.63
N ILE A 146 -4.31 20.65 6.20
CA ILE A 146 -4.63 20.26 4.81
C ILE A 146 -6.11 20.50 4.50
N ILE A 147 -7.01 20.24 5.46
CA ILE A 147 -8.45 20.40 5.27
C ILE A 147 -8.87 21.89 5.31
N THR A 148 -8.33 22.65 6.24
CA THR A 148 -8.74 24.05 6.46
C THR A 148 -8.06 25.04 5.54
N GLN A 149 -6.81 24.75 5.13
CA GLN A 149 -6.00 25.60 4.27
C GLN A 149 -5.79 24.95 2.89
N ALA A 150 -6.87 24.41 2.33
CA ALA A 150 -6.82 23.64 1.10
C ALA A 150 -5.99 24.31 0.01
N LYS A 151 -4.85 23.71 -0.34
CA LYS A 151 -4.02 24.11 -1.48
C LYS A 151 -4.31 23.13 -2.62
N PRO A 152 -4.50 23.59 -3.87
CA PRO A 152 -4.89 22.72 -4.99
C PRO A 152 -3.95 21.52 -5.25
N THR A 153 -2.69 21.63 -4.81
CA THR A 153 -1.67 20.59 -5.00
C THR A 153 -1.48 19.67 -3.79
N GLU A 154 -2.06 20.01 -2.64
CA GLU A 154 -1.98 19.19 -1.42
C GLU A 154 -3.17 18.23 -1.35
N ALA A 155 -2.90 17.00 -0.93
CA ALA A 155 -3.91 15.95 -0.80
C ALA A 155 -3.50 14.97 0.30
N PHE A 156 -4.47 14.20 0.80
CA PHE A 156 -4.18 13.13 1.74
C PHE A 156 -5.09 11.92 1.52
N ARG A 157 -4.64 10.77 2.00
CA ARG A 157 -5.45 9.57 2.24
C ARG A 157 -5.10 8.99 3.60
N ALA A 158 -6.11 8.57 4.35
CA ALA A 158 -5.94 7.91 5.65
C ALA A 158 -6.18 6.41 5.51
N PHE A 159 -5.30 5.61 6.12
CA PHE A 159 -5.29 4.16 6.03
C PHE A 159 -5.40 3.52 7.41
N ALA A 160 -6.16 2.42 7.51
CA ALA A 160 -6.18 1.52 8.65
C ALA A 160 -5.34 0.29 8.32
N GLY A 161 -4.35 -0.02 9.17
CA GLY A 161 -3.41 -1.10 8.96
C GLY A 161 -2.43 -0.87 7.82
N TYR A 162 -1.58 -1.87 7.60
CA TYR A 162 -0.55 -1.86 6.56
C TYR A 162 -0.26 -3.28 6.07
N ALA A 163 0.44 -3.40 4.94
CA ALA A 163 1.01 -4.64 4.45
C ALA A 163 2.44 -4.79 4.97
N GLY A 164 2.78 -5.96 5.48
CA GLY A 164 4.10 -6.25 6.05
C GLY A 164 4.65 -7.56 5.51
N TRP A 165 5.93 -7.56 5.14
CA TRP A 165 6.70 -8.74 4.75
C TRP A 165 7.89 -8.92 5.67
N ALA A 166 8.09 -10.13 6.17
CA ALA A 166 9.30 -10.51 6.89
C ALA A 166 10.55 -10.42 5.98
N PRO A 167 11.77 -10.38 6.56
CA PRO A 167 13.00 -10.42 5.80
C PRO A 167 13.01 -11.56 4.75
N GLY A 168 13.25 -11.20 3.48
CA GLY A 168 13.28 -12.13 2.35
C GLY A 168 11.92 -12.59 1.81
N GLN A 169 10.81 -12.38 2.51
CA GLN A 169 9.49 -12.85 2.07
C GLN A 169 9.07 -12.19 0.75
N LEU A 170 9.16 -10.86 0.65
CA LEU A 170 8.79 -10.16 -0.58
C LEU A 170 9.69 -10.58 -1.76
N ALA A 171 10.98 -10.78 -1.52
CA ALA A 171 11.89 -11.24 -2.56
C ALA A 171 11.47 -12.61 -3.11
N TYR A 172 11.03 -13.52 -2.25
CA TYR A 172 10.51 -14.82 -2.67
C TYR A 172 9.21 -14.67 -3.50
N GLU A 173 8.26 -13.87 -3.05
CA GLU A 173 7.00 -13.61 -3.77
C GLU A 173 7.24 -12.93 -5.14
N MET A 174 8.28 -12.08 -5.24
CA MET A 174 8.72 -11.51 -6.52
C MET A 174 9.25 -12.59 -7.48
N LEU A 175 10.03 -13.56 -6.98
CA LEU A 175 10.53 -14.69 -7.80
C LEU A 175 9.38 -15.58 -8.29
N GLU A 176 8.31 -15.72 -7.52
CA GLU A 176 7.12 -16.45 -7.92
C GLU A 176 6.22 -15.67 -8.90
N GLY A 177 6.58 -14.44 -9.26
CA GLY A 177 5.80 -13.59 -10.15
C GLY A 177 4.50 -13.09 -9.55
N SER A 178 4.41 -12.99 -8.21
CA SER A 178 3.24 -12.48 -7.50
C SER A 178 3.07 -10.96 -7.67
N TRP A 179 4.16 -10.25 -7.95
CA TRP A 179 4.20 -8.79 -8.00
C TRP A 179 4.99 -8.28 -9.19
N ALA A 180 4.51 -7.18 -9.78
CA ALA A 180 5.29 -6.34 -10.69
C ALA A 180 5.61 -5.00 -10.02
N VAL A 181 6.70 -4.36 -10.44
CA VAL A 181 7.11 -3.04 -9.93
C VAL A 181 6.82 -1.96 -10.97
N LEU A 182 6.18 -0.88 -10.52
CA LEU A 182 6.02 0.35 -11.30
C LEU A 182 6.64 1.54 -10.56
N PRO A 183 7.13 2.55 -11.29
CA PRO A 183 7.54 3.80 -10.68
C PRO A 183 6.35 4.49 -10.00
N PRO A 184 6.57 5.24 -8.92
CA PRO A 184 5.53 5.98 -8.23
C PRO A 184 4.96 7.11 -9.10
N ASP A 185 3.70 7.42 -8.86
CA ASP A 185 3.01 8.53 -9.50
C ASP A 185 2.00 9.12 -8.51
N SER A 186 2.32 10.32 -8.01
CA SER A 186 1.50 10.98 -6.99
C SER A 186 0.09 11.32 -7.49
N PHE A 187 -0.08 11.62 -8.78
CA PHE A 187 -1.39 11.86 -9.38
C PHE A 187 -2.28 10.61 -9.30
N ASN A 188 -1.75 9.46 -9.70
CA ASN A 188 -2.49 8.21 -9.63
C ASN A 188 -2.85 7.82 -8.18
N ILE A 189 -2.00 8.18 -7.21
CA ILE A 189 -2.25 7.87 -5.80
C ILE A 189 -3.38 8.72 -5.21
N PHE A 190 -3.47 10.00 -5.52
CA PHE A 190 -4.37 10.92 -4.82
C PHE A 190 -5.59 11.37 -5.66
N ASP A 191 -5.42 11.48 -6.96
CA ASP A 191 -6.40 12.17 -7.83
C ASP A 191 -7.24 11.21 -8.68
N LYS A 192 -6.81 9.94 -8.83
CA LYS A 192 -7.60 8.91 -9.52
C LYS A 192 -8.56 8.17 -8.60
N ASP A 193 -9.60 7.61 -9.21
CA ASP A 193 -10.48 6.66 -8.54
C ASP A 193 -9.66 5.43 -8.12
N PRO A 194 -9.64 5.08 -6.84
CA PRO A 194 -8.94 3.88 -6.36
C PRO A 194 -9.35 2.59 -7.06
N ALA A 195 -10.60 2.47 -7.49
CA ALA A 195 -11.10 1.28 -8.18
C ALA A 195 -10.41 1.03 -9.54
N THR A 196 -9.95 2.09 -10.21
CA THR A 196 -9.26 1.97 -11.51
C THR A 196 -7.76 1.73 -11.38
N LEU A 197 -7.19 1.91 -10.20
CA LEU A 197 -5.73 1.92 -10.02
C LEU A 197 -5.08 0.60 -10.44
N TRP A 198 -5.67 -0.54 -10.07
CA TRP A 198 -5.12 -1.85 -10.44
C TRP A 198 -5.27 -2.16 -11.94
N PRO A 199 -6.46 -2.09 -12.56
CA PRO A 199 -6.59 -2.36 -13.99
C PRO A 199 -5.76 -1.40 -14.85
N ASP A 200 -5.65 -0.13 -14.48
CA ASP A 200 -4.79 0.84 -15.17
C ASP A 200 -3.30 0.46 -15.04
N SER A 201 -2.87 -0.03 -13.86
CA SER A 201 -1.50 -0.48 -13.64
C SER A 201 -1.17 -1.72 -14.46
N ILE A 202 -2.08 -2.68 -14.55
CA ILE A 202 -1.92 -3.86 -15.43
C ILE A 202 -1.81 -3.42 -16.89
N SER A 203 -2.67 -2.51 -17.35
CA SER A 203 -2.61 -1.99 -18.72
C SER A 203 -1.29 -1.28 -19.02
N ARG A 204 -0.71 -0.55 -18.06
CA ARG A 204 0.61 0.10 -18.20
C ARG A 204 1.74 -0.93 -18.31
N LEU A 205 1.66 -2.02 -17.55
CA LEU A 205 2.65 -3.11 -17.61
C LEU A 205 2.63 -3.81 -18.97
N GLN A 206 1.45 -4.00 -19.55
CA GLN A 206 1.24 -4.69 -20.84
C GLN A 206 1.46 -3.79 -22.06
N ALA A 207 1.60 -2.47 -21.87
CA ALA A 207 1.83 -1.55 -22.98
C ALA A 207 3.20 -1.81 -23.63
N PRO A 208 3.30 -1.86 -24.97
CA PRO A 208 4.58 -2.01 -25.66
C PRO A 208 5.54 -0.89 -25.24
N ARG A 209 6.75 -1.26 -24.81
CA ARG A 209 7.80 -0.26 -24.53
C ARG A 209 8.23 0.38 -25.84
N VAL A 210 7.89 1.66 -26.04
CA VAL A 210 8.46 2.43 -27.16
C VAL A 210 9.93 2.65 -26.83
N ILE A 211 10.81 1.91 -27.47
CA ILE A 211 12.25 2.16 -27.41
C ILE A 211 12.48 3.42 -28.26
N SER A 212 12.63 4.56 -27.61
CA SER A 212 13.12 5.77 -28.27
C SER A 212 14.61 5.55 -28.60
N ASN A 213 14.92 5.42 -29.87
CA ASN A 213 16.29 5.44 -30.39
C ASN A 213 16.89 6.84 -30.27
#